data_f7cc54786ee707ee5cbac9272a711470
#
_entry.id   f7cc54786ee707ee5cbac9272a711470
#
_cell.length_a   1.000
_cell.length_b   1.000
_cell.length_c   1.000
_cell.angle_alpha   90.00
_cell.angle_beta   90.00
_cell.angle_gamma   90.00
#
_symmetry.space_group_name_H-M   'P 1'
#
loop_
_entity.id
_entity.type
_entity.pdbx_description
1 polymer ?
#
loop_
_entity_poly.entity_id
_entity_poly.type
_entity_poly.pdbx_seq_one_letter_code
_entity_poly.pdbx_strand_id
1 'polypeptide(L)'
;DLETTGTSPRRNSIIEISAVKVSNHEIVDTFSTLVNPECEIPYAATAVNGITDEMVADMPCIEEVFPLFMDFVGDEILIGHNINNFDMKYLWKVAEHLYGETVTNDYVDTLPMSRQKLPELAHHRLVDLAAHYSISTEGAHRALADCIMNQKCYELMLAEVPSGEAKKCPKCGNIMKRRNGRYGEFWGCMGF
;
A
#
# COMPACT_ATOMS: atom_id res chain seq x y z
N ASP A 1 5.58 2.61 -0.13
CA ASP A 1 5.49 1.15 -0.02
C ASP A 1 6.67 0.59 0.76
N LEU A 2 6.47 -0.52 1.46
CA LEU A 2 7.45 -1.15 2.32
C LEU A 2 7.58 -2.63 1.99
N GLU A 3 8.85 -3.14 1.97
CA GLU A 3 9.11 -4.57 2.11
C GLU A 3 9.57 -4.88 3.54
N THR A 4 9.18 -6.03 4.04
CA THR A 4 9.37 -6.38 5.44
C THR A 4 9.76 -7.84 5.63
N THR A 5 10.31 -8.19 6.79
CA THR A 5 10.62 -9.59 7.15
C THR A 5 9.37 -10.43 7.44
N GLY A 6 8.17 -9.87 7.31
CA GLY A 6 6.89 -10.56 7.52
C GLY A 6 5.75 -9.58 7.75
N THR A 7 4.57 -10.06 8.09
CA THR A 7 3.33 -9.26 8.08
C THR A 7 2.94 -8.62 9.41
N SER A 8 3.66 -8.91 10.50
CA SER A 8 3.33 -8.41 11.84
C SER A 8 4.30 -7.30 12.27
N PRO A 9 3.87 -6.03 12.35
CA PRO A 9 4.75 -4.94 12.79
C PRO A 9 5.39 -5.17 14.16
N ARG A 10 4.74 -5.94 15.04
CA ARG A 10 5.28 -6.24 16.39
C ARG A 10 6.49 -7.18 16.38
N ARG A 11 6.66 -8.00 15.33
CA ARG A 11 7.67 -9.07 15.28
C ARG A 11 8.62 -8.93 14.11
N ASN A 12 8.27 -8.10 13.14
CA ASN A 12 8.98 -8.00 11.88
C ASN A 12 9.51 -6.57 11.68
N SER A 13 10.52 -6.47 10.84
CA SER A 13 11.24 -5.25 10.53
C SER A 13 11.09 -4.85 9.07
N ILE A 14 11.27 -3.57 8.77
CA ILE A 14 11.35 -3.04 7.41
C ILE A 14 12.70 -3.46 6.83
N ILE A 15 12.71 -3.92 5.57
CA ILE A 15 13.92 -4.28 4.81
C ILE A 15 14.07 -3.51 3.49
N GLU A 16 13.01 -2.84 3.04
CA GLU A 16 13.06 -1.85 1.96
C GLU A 16 11.98 -0.80 2.23
N ILE A 17 12.30 0.46 1.98
CA ILE A 17 11.37 1.58 2.09
C ILE A 17 11.48 2.46 0.86
N SER A 18 10.37 2.74 0.21
CA SER A 18 10.34 3.56 -0.99
C SER A 18 9.13 4.49 -1.00
N ALA A 19 9.33 5.66 -1.57
CA ALA A 19 8.28 6.62 -1.89
C ALA A 19 8.60 7.37 -3.17
N VAL A 20 7.59 7.83 -3.88
CA VAL A 20 7.73 8.75 -5.00
C VAL A 20 6.94 10.03 -4.71
N LYS A 21 7.53 11.19 -4.99
CA LYS A 21 6.80 12.46 -5.00
C LYS A 21 6.15 12.68 -6.35
N VAL A 22 4.89 13.05 -6.31
CA VAL A 22 4.10 13.28 -7.52
C VAL A 22 3.63 14.74 -7.56
N SER A 23 3.85 15.40 -8.66
CA SER A 23 3.32 16.74 -8.92
C SER A 23 2.79 16.82 -10.36
N ASN A 24 1.58 17.36 -10.52
CA ASN A 24 0.92 17.44 -11.83
C ASN A 24 0.86 16.08 -12.57
N HIS A 25 0.56 14.99 -11.84
CA HIS A 25 0.47 13.61 -12.34
C HIS A 25 1.80 12.97 -12.75
N GLU A 26 2.92 13.64 -12.54
CA GLU A 26 4.26 13.13 -12.86
C GLU A 26 5.08 12.88 -11.59
N ILE A 27 5.89 11.83 -11.62
CA ILE A 27 6.87 11.57 -10.55
C ILE A 27 8.01 12.58 -10.72
N VAL A 28 8.20 13.42 -9.70
CA VAL A 28 9.21 14.48 -9.70
C VAL A 28 10.41 14.17 -8.81
N ASP A 29 10.26 13.24 -7.86
CA ASP A 29 11.34 12.82 -6.98
C ASP A 29 11.09 11.41 -6.45
N THR A 30 12.15 10.75 -5.98
CA THR A 30 12.10 9.34 -5.56
C THR A 30 13.00 9.11 -4.36
N PHE A 31 12.48 8.47 -3.33
CA PHE A 31 13.23 7.90 -2.24
C PHE A 31 13.14 6.37 -2.31
N SER A 32 14.26 5.68 -2.25
CA SER A 32 14.27 4.21 -2.22
C SER A 32 15.58 3.71 -1.61
N THR A 33 15.47 2.86 -0.61
CA THR A 33 16.63 2.22 0.00
C THR A 33 16.29 0.87 0.62
N LEU A 34 17.24 -0.04 0.59
CA LEU A 34 17.24 -1.22 1.44
C LEU A 34 17.59 -0.80 2.87
N VAL A 35 17.13 -1.60 3.84
CA VAL A 35 17.33 -1.38 5.27
C VAL A 35 17.85 -2.65 5.90
N ASN A 36 18.91 -2.58 6.67
CA ASN A 36 19.39 -3.69 7.46
C ASN A 36 18.44 -3.92 8.65
N PRO A 37 17.73 -5.06 8.71
CA PRO A 37 16.79 -5.34 9.80
C PRO A 37 17.47 -5.79 11.10
N GLU A 38 18.82 -5.95 11.10
CA GLU A 38 19.63 -6.49 12.20
C GLU A 38 19.17 -7.88 12.69
N CYS A 39 18.48 -8.61 11.84
CA CYS A 39 18.03 -9.97 12.09
C CYS A 39 17.93 -10.74 10.78
N GLU A 40 17.90 -12.07 10.86
CA GLU A 40 17.73 -12.95 9.70
C GLU A 40 16.39 -12.68 9.00
N ILE A 41 16.41 -12.60 7.66
CA ILE A 41 15.21 -12.49 6.83
C ILE A 41 14.62 -13.88 6.62
N PRO A 42 13.39 -14.15 7.07
CA PRO A 42 12.77 -15.45 6.85
C PRO A 42 12.64 -15.77 5.36
N TYR A 43 12.92 -17.01 4.99
CA TYR A 43 12.78 -17.49 3.61
C TYR A 43 11.43 -17.13 2.97
N ALA A 44 10.35 -17.15 3.77
CA ALA A 44 9.01 -16.79 3.30
C ALA A 44 8.91 -15.32 2.85
N ALA A 45 9.68 -14.40 3.44
CA ALA A 45 9.75 -13.01 3.02
C ALA A 45 10.58 -12.88 1.74
N THR A 46 11.79 -13.46 1.72
CA THR A 46 12.66 -13.50 0.53
C THR A 46 11.95 -14.13 -0.69
N ALA A 47 11.15 -15.16 -0.47
CA ALA A 47 10.38 -15.81 -1.55
C ALA A 47 9.32 -14.87 -2.17
N VAL A 48 8.90 -13.81 -1.47
CA VAL A 48 7.94 -12.81 -1.97
C VAL A 48 8.66 -11.64 -2.64
N ASN A 49 9.62 -11.02 -1.95
CA ASN A 49 10.23 -9.76 -2.38
C ASN A 49 11.64 -9.90 -2.97
N GLY A 50 12.24 -11.09 -2.89
CA GLY A 50 13.56 -11.38 -3.43
C GLY A 50 14.73 -10.78 -2.64
N ILE A 51 14.47 -10.13 -1.49
CA ILE A 51 15.51 -9.50 -0.67
C ILE A 51 16.14 -10.56 0.22
N THR A 52 17.48 -10.66 0.19
CA THR A 52 18.26 -11.62 0.98
C THR A 52 19.08 -10.92 2.07
N ASP A 53 19.57 -11.70 3.03
CA ASP A 53 20.42 -11.17 4.09
C ASP A 53 21.69 -10.52 3.54
N GLU A 54 22.27 -11.07 2.47
CA GLU A 54 23.47 -10.49 1.83
C GLU A 54 23.20 -9.12 1.21
N MET A 55 21.97 -8.89 0.70
CA MET A 55 21.61 -7.62 0.09
C MET A 55 21.50 -6.48 1.11
N VAL A 56 21.16 -6.81 2.35
CA VAL A 56 20.91 -5.83 3.41
C VAL A 56 22.07 -5.72 4.43
N ALA A 57 23.06 -6.62 4.37
CA ALA A 57 24.13 -6.73 5.37
C ALA A 57 24.90 -5.42 5.62
N ASP A 58 25.22 -4.69 4.53
CA ASP A 58 25.96 -3.43 4.57
C ASP A 58 25.05 -2.20 4.39
N MET A 59 23.72 -2.38 4.48
CA MET A 59 22.77 -1.27 4.37
C MET A 59 22.58 -0.56 5.72
N PRO A 60 22.15 0.70 5.71
CA PRO A 60 21.87 1.43 6.94
C PRO A 60 20.70 0.79 7.70
N CYS A 61 20.72 0.93 9.03
CA CYS A 61 19.59 0.49 9.87
C CYS A 61 18.40 1.46 9.80
N ILE A 62 17.26 1.07 10.38
CA ILE A 62 16.04 1.88 10.29
C ILE A 62 16.19 3.22 11.00
N GLU A 63 17.01 3.30 12.04
CA GLU A 63 17.32 4.51 12.81
C GLU A 63 17.99 5.58 11.96
N GLU A 64 18.77 5.16 10.96
CA GLU A 64 19.45 6.05 10.02
C GLU A 64 18.53 6.41 8.83
N VAL A 65 17.74 5.47 8.37
CA VAL A 65 16.89 5.61 7.17
C VAL A 65 15.61 6.40 7.47
N PHE A 66 14.96 6.13 8.61
CA PHE A 66 13.64 6.68 8.90
C PHE A 66 13.61 8.21 8.98
N PRO A 67 14.59 8.90 9.59
CA PRO A 67 14.65 10.37 9.55
C PRO A 67 14.71 10.92 8.11
N LEU A 68 15.51 10.30 7.24
CA LEU A 68 15.64 10.72 5.84
C LEU A 68 14.37 10.49 5.05
N PHE A 69 13.66 9.38 5.34
CA PHE A 69 12.35 9.11 4.77
C PHE A 69 11.32 10.15 5.22
N MET A 70 11.29 10.48 6.51
CA MET A 70 10.36 11.49 7.04
C MET A 70 10.66 12.89 6.48
N ASP A 71 11.92 13.26 6.32
CA ASP A 71 12.32 14.49 5.64
C ASP A 71 11.85 14.50 4.17
N PHE A 72 11.97 13.35 3.49
CA PHE A 72 11.52 13.21 2.11
C PHE A 72 10.01 13.38 2.00
N VAL A 73 9.21 12.71 2.83
CA VAL A 73 7.74 12.80 2.73
C VAL A 73 7.20 14.13 3.28
N GLY A 74 7.86 14.73 4.28
CA GLY A 74 7.40 15.98 4.90
C GLY A 74 5.96 15.87 5.40
N ASP A 75 5.17 16.91 5.18
CA ASP A 75 3.75 16.99 5.56
C ASP A 75 2.79 16.53 4.43
N GLU A 76 3.33 15.86 3.40
CA GLU A 76 2.54 15.44 2.24
C GLU A 76 1.57 14.30 2.58
N ILE A 77 0.49 14.18 1.79
CA ILE A 77 -0.46 13.08 1.91
C ILE A 77 0.19 11.80 1.37
N LEU A 78 0.22 10.76 2.19
CA LEU A 78 0.75 9.44 1.79
C LEU A 78 -0.32 8.64 1.04
N ILE A 79 0.03 8.09 -0.11
CA ILE A 79 -0.88 7.27 -0.92
C ILE A 79 -0.26 5.89 -1.08
N GLY A 80 -0.95 4.85 -0.62
CA GLY A 80 -0.45 3.48 -0.70
C GLY A 80 -1.57 2.45 -0.87
N HIS A 81 -1.20 1.26 -1.31
CA HIS A 81 -2.14 0.15 -1.47
C HIS A 81 -2.21 -0.71 -0.22
N ASN A 82 -3.37 -0.73 0.45
CA ASN A 82 -3.54 -1.33 1.79
C ASN A 82 -2.70 -0.65 2.88
N ILE A 83 -2.31 0.58 2.66
CA ILE A 83 -1.42 1.38 3.50
C ILE A 83 -1.92 1.46 4.96
N ASN A 84 -3.22 1.59 5.17
CA ASN A 84 -3.83 1.64 6.50
C ASN A 84 -3.57 0.37 7.33
N ASN A 85 -3.58 -0.80 6.70
CA ASN A 85 -3.45 -2.07 7.41
C ASN A 85 -2.02 -2.62 7.42
N PHE A 86 -1.14 -2.07 6.61
CA PHE A 86 0.23 -2.55 6.49
C PHE A 86 1.24 -1.43 6.74
N ASP A 87 1.55 -0.58 5.78
CA ASP A 87 2.65 0.38 5.84
C ASP A 87 2.58 1.32 7.05
N MET A 88 1.43 1.95 7.28
CA MET A 88 1.25 2.88 8.40
C MET A 88 1.52 2.22 9.76
N LYS A 89 1.22 0.94 9.92
CA LYS A 89 1.48 0.23 11.18
C LYS A 89 2.97 0.04 11.44
N TYR A 90 3.78 -0.11 10.39
CA TYR A 90 5.24 -0.15 10.52
C TYR A 90 5.80 1.25 10.77
N LEU A 91 5.33 2.25 10.02
CA LEU A 91 5.77 3.64 10.19
C LEU A 91 5.45 4.15 11.59
N TRP A 92 4.24 3.91 12.11
CA TRP A 92 3.87 4.27 13.49
C TRP A 92 4.74 3.57 14.53
N LYS A 93 5.00 2.27 14.37
CA LYS A 93 5.87 1.52 15.29
C LYS A 93 7.28 2.10 15.32
N VAL A 94 7.85 2.42 14.15
CA VAL A 94 9.21 2.99 14.06
C VAL A 94 9.25 4.38 14.68
N ALA A 95 8.29 5.25 14.36
CA ALA A 95 8.19 6.61 14.92
C ALA A 95 8.03 6.57 16.45
N GLU A 96 7.16 5.70 16.97
CA GLU A 96 6.98 5.51 18.42
C GLU A 96 8.28 5.03 19.08
N HIS A 97 8.99 4.10 18.45
CA HIS A 97 10.25 3.57 18.96
C HIS A 97 11.37 4.62 19.01
N LEU A 98 11.51 5.40 17.92
CA LEU A 98 12.62 6.35 17.78
C LEU A 98 12.35 7.67 18.51
N TYR A 99 11.11 8.14 18.52
CA TYR A 99 10.79 9.51 18.94
C TYR A 99 9.76 9.57 20.07
N GLY A 100 9.09 8.45 20.39
CA GLY A 100 7.94 8.46 21.31
C GLY A 100 6.71 9.17 20.73
N GLU A 101 6.69 9.37 19.41
CA GLU A 101 5.66 10.10 18.67
C GLU A 101 5.08 9.20 17.58
N THR A 102 4.07 9.69 16.85
CA THR A 102 3.45 8.97 15.74
C THR A 102 3.62 9.74 14.43
N VAL A 103 3.53 9.04 13.30
CA VAL A 103 3.42 9.68 11.98
C VAL A 103 2.02 10.27 11.85
N THR A 104 1.93 11.57 11.60
CA THR A 104 0.68 12.36 11.58
C THR A 104 0.20 12.69 10.18
N ASN A 105 0.94 12.28 9.14
CA ASN A 105 0.53 12.50 7.76
C ASN A 105 -0.86 11.93 7.49
N ASP A 106 -1.69 12.70 6.80
CA ASP A 106 -2.90 12.15 6.18
C ASP A 106 -2.53 11.08 5.16
N TYR A 107 -3.40 10.11 4.95
CA TYR A 107 -3.14 9.09 3.94
C TYR A 107 -4.39 8.63 3.20
N VAL A 108 -4.19 8.17 1.96
CA VAL A 108 -5.21 7.57 1.10
C VAL A 108 -4.86 6.11 0.85
N ASP A 109 -5.81 5.23 1.17
CA ASP A 109 -5.68 3.79 0.91
C ASP A 109 -6.37 3.43 -0.41
N THR A 110 -5.57 3.02 -1.40
CA THR A 110 -6.08 2.69 -2.73
C THR A 110 -6.82 1.36 -2.78
N LEU A 111 -6.67 0.46 -1.79
CA LEU A 111 -7.40 -0.81 -1.74
C LEU A 111 -8.93 -0.62 -1.53
N PRO A 112 -9.41 0.11 -0.51
CA PRO A 112 -10.84 0.40 -0.41
C PRO A 112 -11.35 1.27 -1.57
N MET A 113 -10.52 2.19 -2.08
CA MET A 113 -10.86 2.99 -3.25
C MET A 113 -11.10 2.12 -4.48
N SER A 114 -10.22 1.14 -4.76
CA SER A 114 -10.39 0.21 -5.88
C SER A 114 -11.66 -0.63 -5.77
N ARG A 115 -12.00 -1.09 -4.57
CA ARG A 115 -13.24 -1.85 -4.32
C ARG A 115 -14.50 -1.03 -4.60
N GLN A 116 -14.40 0.29 -4.43
CA GLN A 116 -15.51 1.20 -4.72
C GLN A 116 -15.61 1.55 -6.21
N LYS A 117 -14.45 1.78 -6.85
CA LYS A 117 -14.37 2.22 -8.24
C LYS A 117 -14.55 1.06 -9.23
N LEU A 118 -14.05 -0.11 -8.90
CA LEU A 118 -13.99 -1.31 -9.75
C LEU A 118 -14.68 -2.50 -9.05
N PRO A 119 -15.98 -2.39 -8.72
CA PRO A 119 -16.68 -3.43 -7.96
C PRO A 119 -16.81 -4.77 -8.69
N GLU A 120 -16.57 -4.79 -10.00
CA GLU A 120 -16.59 -5.97 -10.86
C GLU A 120 -15.33 -6.84 -10.75
N LEU A 121 -14.21 -6.28 -10.26
CA LEU A 121 -13.00 -7.06 -10.09
C LEU A 121 -13.15 -8.11 -8.99
N ALA A 122 -12.74 -9.34 -9.30
CA ALA A 122 -12.77 -10.45 -8.35
C ALA A 122 -11.73 -10.27 -7.23
N HIS A 123 -10.59 -9.68 -7.55
CA HIS A 123 -9.48 -9.40 -6.64
C HIS A 123 -9.01 -7.97 -6.80
N HIS A 124 -8.49 -7.40 -5.72
CA HIS A 124 -8.05 -6.00 -5.67
C HIS A 124 -6.62 -5.86 -5.14
N ARG A 125 -5.75 -6.84 -5.40
CA ARG A 125 -4.31 -6.67 -5.14
C ARG A 125 -3.76 -5.63 -6.12
N LEU A 126 -2.66 -5.00 -5.79
CA LEU A 126 -2.05 -4.00 -6.66
C LEU A 126 -1.79 -4.54 -8.08
N VAL A 127 -1.29 -5.77 -8.19
CA VAL A 127 -1.07 -6.44 -9.48
C VAL A 127 -2.37 -6.71 -10.26
N ASP A 128 -3.50 -6.93 -9.58
CA ASP A 128 -4.81 -7.11 -10.24
C ASP A 128 -5.31 -5.79 -10.83
N LEU A 129 -5.08 -4.67 -10.11
CA LEU A 129 -5.38 -3.32 -10.62
C LEU A 129 -4.46 -2.97 -11.79
N ALA A 130 -3.18 -3.25 -11.69
CA ALA A 130 -2.22 -3.02 -12.75
C ALA A 130 -2.62 -3.79 -14.01
N ALA A 131 -3.00 -5.08 -13.88
CA ALA A 131 -3.48 -5.88 -15.00
C ALA A 131 -4.76 -5.30 -15.62
N HIS A 132 -5.71 -4.84 -14.81
CA HIS A 132 -6.95 -4.19 -15.29
C HIS A 132 -6.64 -2.94 -16.14
N TYR A 133 -5.68 -2.13 -15.71
CA TYR A 133 -5.29 -0.91 -16.42
C TYR A 133 -4.18 -1.12 -17.46
N SER A 134 -3.77 -2.36 -17.72
CA SER A 134 -2.66 -2.70 -18.64
C SER A 134 -1.32 -2.02 -18.28
N ILE A 135 -1.09 -1.85 -16.97
CA ILE A 135 0.17 -1.37 -16.42
C ILE A 135 1.12 -2.57 -16.26
N SER A 136 2.40 -2.39 -16.60
CA SER A 136 3.43 -3.41 -16.37
C SER A 136 3.55 -3.76 -14.88
N THR A 137 3.64 -5.05 -14.59
CA THR A 137 3.90 -5.59 -13.26
C THR A 137 5.36 -6.05 -13.11
N GLU A 138 6.21 -5.67 -14.04
CA GLU A 138 7.65 -5.97 -13.95
C GLU A 138 8.25 -5.29 -12.70
N GLY A 139 8.97 -6.07 -11.92
CA GLY A 139 9.53 -5.63 -10.64
C GLY A 139 8.54 -5.57 -9.49
N ALA A 140 7.31 -6.09 -9.63
CA ALA A 140 6.38 -6.23 -8.51
C ALA A 140 7.02 -6.94 -7.31
N HIS A 141 6.61 -6.58 -6.11
CA HIS A 141 7.22 -6.97 -4.82
C HIS A 141 8.63 -6.38 -4.61
N ARG A 142 8.88 -5.21 -5.18
CA ARG A 142 9.96 -4.29 -4.81
C ARG A 142 9.33 -2.94 -4.55
N ALA A 143 9.58 -2.37 -3.40
CA ALA A 143 8.85 -1.22 -2.89
C ALA A 143 8.77 -0.04 -3.89
N LEU A 144 9.85 0.27 -4.60
CA LEU A 144 9.84 1.35 -5.59
C LEU A 144 8.94 1.03 -6.81
N ALA A 145 8.99 -0.21 -7.30
CA ALA A 145 8.15 -0.61 -8.44
C ALA A 145 6.67 -0.57 -8.05
N ASP A 146 6.35 -0.99 -6.83
CA ASP A 146 4.99 -0.97 -6.30
C ASP A 146 4.51 0.47 -6.04
N CYS A 147 5.37 1.40 -5.61
CA CYS A 147 5.06 2.84 -5.56
C CYS A 147 4.66 3.38 -6.93
N ILE A 148 5.46 3.10 -7.96
CA ILE A 148 5.22 3.57 -9.34
C ILE A 148 3.94 2.95 -9.91
N MET A 149 3.72 1.67 -9.65
CA MET A 149 2.52 0.94 -10.05
C MET A 149 1.27 1.51 -9.37
N ASN A 150 1.35 1.75 -8.06
CA ASN A 150 0.25 2.34 -7.29
C ASN A 150 -0.07 3.77 -7.72
N GLN A 151 0.93 4.59 -8.01
CA GLN A 151 0.74 5.95 -8.54
C GLN A 151 -0.10 5.91 -9.83
N LYS A 152 0.27 5.08 -10.79
CA LYS A 152 -0.46 4.94 -12.06
C LYS A 152 -1.89 4.43 -11.85
N CYS A 153 -2.06 3.40 -11.00
CA CYS A 153 -3.38 2.87 -10.67
C CYS A 153 -4.26 3.94 -9.99
N TYR A 154 -3.69 4.72 -9.06
CA TYR A 154 -4.40 5.80 -8.37
C TYR A 154 -4.90 6.87 -9.34
N GLU A 155 -4.05 7.35 -10.24
CA GLU A 155 -4.41 8.35 -11.25
C GLU A 155 -5.54 7.87 -12.17
N LEU A 156 -5.46 6.63 -12.63
CA LEU A 156 -6.50 6.04 -13.47
C LEU A 156 -7.80 5.85 -12.70
N MET A 157 -7.74 5.42 -11.44
CA MET A 157 -8.94 5.32 -10.59
C MET A 157 -9.57 6.68 -10.30
N LEU A 158 -8.79 7.76 -10.21
CA LEU A 158 -9.34 9.12 -10.09
C LEU A 158 -10.11 9.54 -11.36
N ALA A 159 -9.62 9.17 -12.53
CA ALA A 159 -10.26 9.45 -13.82
C ALA A 159 -11.51 8.57 -14.05
N GLU A 160 -11.64 7.43 -13.35
CA GLU A 160 -12.83 6.58 -13.44
C GLU A 160 -14.08 7.35 -13.01
N VAL A 161 -14.99 7.55 -13.94
CA VAL A 161 -16.36 7.94 -13.61
C VAL A 161 -17.02 6.72 -12.95
N PRO A 162 -17.63 6.84 -11.77
CA PRO A 162 -18.30 5.69 -11.15
C PRO A 162 -19.27 5.05 -12.14
N SER A 163 -19.02 3.81 -12.51
CA SER A 163 -19.86 3.07 -13.43
C SER A 163 -21.20 2.77 -12.73
N GLY A 164 -22.17 3.61 -12.97
CA GLY A 164 -23.54 3.45 -12.47
C GLY A 164 -23.74 4.02 -11.06
N GLU A 165 -24.93 4.51 -10.82
CA GLU A 165 -25.38 4.92 -9.48
C GLU A 165 -25.16 3.75 -8.50
N ALA A 166 -24.36 3.99 -7.47
CA ALA A 166 -24.20 3.02 -6.40
C ALA A 166 -25.58 2.59 -5.94
N LYS A 167 -25.92 1.28 -6.08
CA LYS A 167 -27.23 0.79 -5.66
C LYS A 167 -27.46 1.16 -4.22
N LYS A 168 -28.47 1.99 -3.97
CA LYS A 168 -28.87 2.39 -2.62
C LYS A 168 -29.86 1.37 -2.06
N CYS A 169 -29.69 1.05 -0.79
CA CYS A 169 -30.62 0.18 -0.08
C CYS A 169 -32.01 0.85 -0.03
N PRO A 170 -33.06 0.19 -0.52
CA PRO A 170 -34.41 0.76 -0.52
C PRO A 170 -35.00 0.97 0.89
N LYS A 171 -34.39 0.35 1.92
CA LYS A 171 -34.85 0.47 3.31
C LYS A 171 -34.17 1.62 4.06
N CYS A 172 -32.88 1.90 3.84
CA CYS A 172 -32.12 2.85 4.64
C CYS A 172 -31.27 3.83 3.83
N GLY A 173 -31.30 3.77 2.49
CA GLY A 173 -30.52 4.65 1.62
C GLY A 173 -29.01 4.39 1.56
N ASN A 174 -28.48 3.51 2.40
CA ASN A 174 -27.05 3.18 2.40
C ASN A 174 -26.64 2.42 1.14
N ILE A 175 -25.36 2.52 0.77
CA ILE A 175 -24.79 1.82 -0.38
C ILE A 175 -24.90 0.31 -0.16
N MET A 176 -25.23 -0.41 -1.23
CA MET A 176 -25.28 -1.87 -1.27
C MET A 176 -24.01 -2.41 -1.92
N LYS A 177 -23.46 -3.51 -1.38
CA LYS A 177 -22.35 -4.27 -1.97
C LYS A 177 -22.79 -5.61 -2.51
N ARG A 178 -22.20 -6.07 -3.61
CA ARG A 178 -22.30 -7.48 -4.03
C ARG A 178 -21.62 -8.37 -2.99
N ARG A 179 -22.32 -9.44 -2.60
CA ARG A 179 -21.82 -10.46 -1.67
C ARG A 179 -22.15 -11.85 -2.24
N ASN A 180 -21.23 -12.78 -2.06
CA ASN A 180 -21.48 -14.19 -2.37
C ASN A 180 -22.14 -14.88 -1.17
N GLY A 181 -23.32 -15.43 -1.36
CA GLY A 181 -24.05 -16.22 -0.38
C GLY A 181 -24.19 -17.67 -0.82
N ARG A 182 -24.79 -18.51 0.06
CA ARG A 182 -25.00 -19.94 -0.19
C ARG A 182 -25.77 -20.22 -1.49
N TYR A 183 -26.58 -19.28 -1.96
CA TYR A 183 -27.45 -19.42 -3.13
C TYR A 183 -27.00 -18.53 -4.32
N GLY A 184 -25.78 -18.04 -4.33
CA GLY A 184 -25.24 -17.16 -5.37
C GLY A 184 -25.00 -15.73 -4.91
N GLU A 185 -24.69 -14.85 -5.87
CA GLU A 185 -24.44 -13.44 -5.59
C GLU A 185 -25.71 -12.68 -5.19
N PHE A 186 -25.59 -11.80 -4.20
CA PHE A 186 -26.66 -10.90 -3.80
C PHE A 186 -26.14 -9.52 -3.40
N TRP A 187 -27.00 -8.53 -3.40
CA TRP A 187 -26.70 -7.18 -2.93
C TRP A 187 -26.97 -7.07 -1.42
N GLY A 188 -25.92 -6.91 -0.64
CA GLY A 188 -26.00 -6.67 0.81
C GLY A 188 -25.90 -5.20 1.15
N CYS A 189 -26.77 -4.71 2.03
CA CYS A 189 -26.69 -3.35 2.55
C CYS A 189 -25.47 -3.16 3.47
N MET A 190 -24.79 -2.00 3.36
CA MET A 190 -23.63 -1.67 4.18
C MET A 190 -24.02 -1.08 5.56
N GLY A 191 -25.30 -0.81 5.79
CA GLY A 191 -25.85 -0.32 7.06
C GLY A 191 -26.29 -1.42 8.04
N PHE A 192 -25.93 -2.69 7.78
CA PHE A 192 -26.17 -3.84 8.65
C PHE A 192 -24.87 -4.59 8.90
#